data_45aa6448fdfbdac86be81882608e354d
#
_entry.id   45aa6448fdfbdac86be81882608e354d
#
_cell.length_a   1.000
_cell.length_b   1.000
_cell.length_c   1.000
_cell.angle_alpha   90.00
_cell.angle_beta   90.00
_cell.angle_gamma   90.00
#
_symmetry.space_group_name_H-M   'P 1'
#
loop_
_entity.id
_entity.type
_entity.pdbx_description
1 polymer ?
#
loop_
_entity_poly.entity_id
_entity_poly.type
_entity_poly.pdbx_seq_one_letter_code
_entity_poly.pdbx_strand_id
1 'polypeptide(L)'
;MLIHPVLAGFFVIWLVRQYGWRKRGMSLRGQERKEALAQHQRHGEWLLWAGISLAAIAFIARAISGIIDNDDWTSNLLPQNIHGFSGPIGLILLWFVVKYGRKTAQRIEENESFAVERTKHGRASDMMMALVMIHAFLGLIYTFQVI
;
A
#
# COMPACT_ATOMS: atom_id res chain seq x y z
N MET A 1 8.91 -10.83 17.59
CA MET A 1 8.47 -10.62 16.19
C MET A 1 7.63 -9.34 15.95
N LEU A 2 7.94 -8.22 16.58
CA LEU A 2 7.12 -6.98 16.50
C LEU A 2 7.51 -6.00 15.38
N ILE A 3 8.60 -6.27 14.64
CA ILE A 3 9.11 -5.36 13.60
C ILE A 3 8.07 -5.12 12.49
N HIS A 4 7.50 -6.19 11.93
CA HIS A 4 6.51 -6.08 10.86
C HIS A 4 5.25 -5.30 11.30
N PRO A 5 4.58 -5.59 12.43
CA PRO A 5 3.42 -4.83 12.88
C PRO A 5 3.71 -3.33 13.10
N VAL A 6 4.86 -2.99 13.67
CA VAL A 6 5.24 -1.59 13.90
C VAL A 6 5.44 -0.85 12.57
N LEU A 7 6.21 -1.42 11.64
CA LEU A 7 6.43 -0.82 10.32
C LEU A 7 5.13 -0.74 9.51
N ALA A 8 4.26 -1.76 9.60
CA ALA A 8 2.95 -1.77 8.97
C ALA A 8 2.06 -0.65 9.52
N GLY A 9 2.10 -0.38 10.82
CA GLY A 9 1.39 0.75 11.44
C GLY A 9 1.79 2.10 10.82
N PHE A 10 3.09 2.37 10.71
CA PHE A 10 3.59 3.59 10.03
C PHE A 10 3.17 3.65 8.56
N PHE A 11 3.23 2.53 7.86
CA PHE A 11 2.80 2.44 6.46
C PHE A 11 1.31 2.77 6.30
N VAL A 12 0.44 2.23 7.16
CA VAL A 12 -1.01 2.52 7.16
C VAL A 12 -1.27 4.00 7.41
N ILE A 13 -0.63 4.61 8.41
CA ILE A 13 -0.75 6.05 8.68
C ILE A 13 -0.35 6.87 7.46
N TRP A 14 0.76 6.52 6.80
CA TRP A 14 1.22 7.21 5.60
C TRP A 14 0.22 7.06 4.45
N LEU A 15 -0.32 5.85 4.25
CA LEU A 15 -1.32 5.58 3.21
C LEU A 15 -2.62 6.38 3.45
N VAL A 16 -3.11 6.45 4.69
CA VAL A 16 -4.28 7.26 5.07
C VAL A 16 -4.05 8.75 4.76
N ARG A 17 -2.86 9.27 5.11
CA ARG A 17 -2.49 10.66 4.78
C ARG A 17 -2.46 10.90 3.26
N GLN A 18 -1.92 9.95 2.51
CA GLN A 18 -1.85 10.00 1.05
C GLN A 18 -3.25 9.97 0.43
N TYR A 19 -4.14 9.09 0.91
CA TYR A 19 -5.53 9.01 0.49
C TYR A 19 -6.30 10.32 0.73
N GLY A 20 -6.02 11.02 1.81
CA GLY A 20 -6.59 12.34 2.15
C GLY A 20 -6.30 13.46 1.13
N TRP A 21 -5.43 13.23 0.13
CA TRP A 21 -5.14 14.16 -0.96
C TRP A 21 -6.40 14.63 -1.71
N ARG A 22 -7.37 13.75 -1.96
CA ARG A 22 -8.63 14.12 -2.66
C ARG A 22 -9.29 15.34 -2.04
N LYS A 23 -9.32 15.39 -0.71
CA LYS A 23 -9.95 16.48 0.06
C LYS A 23 -9.08 17.73 0.10
N ARG A 24 -7.78 17.58 0.39
CA ARG A 24 -6.84 18.70 0.46
C ARG A 24 -6.62 19.36 -0.90
N GLY A 25 -6.46 18.57 -1.96
CA GLY A 25 -6.21 19.08 -3.31
C GLY A 25 -7.33 19.93 -3.91
N MET A 26 -8.56 19.86 -3.36
CA MET A 26 -9.67 20.69 -3.82
C MET A 26 -9.58 22.15 -3.34
N SER A 27 -8.95 22.42 -2.20
CA SER A 27 -8.78 23.76 -1.64
C SER A 27 -7.58 24.51 -2.23
N LEU A 28 -6.60 23.80 -2.79
CA LEU A 28 -5.36 24.37 -3.30
C LEU A 28 -5.53 24.97 -4.70
N ARG A 29 -4.80 26.05 -5.01
CA ARG A 29 -4.82 26.76 -6.29
C ARG A 29 -3.40 27.09 -6.76
N GLY A 30 -3.26 27.40 -8.05
CA GLY A 30 -2.04 27.91 -8.66
C GLY A 30 -0.81 27.05 -8.37
N GLN A 31 0.27 27.69 -7.99
CA GLN A 31 1.57 27.06 -7.74
C GLN A 31 1.54 26.09 -6.56
N GLU A 32 0.85 26.45 -5.48
CA GLU A 32 0.69 25.59 -4.31
C GLU A 32 0.06 24.23 -4.66
N ARG A 33 -0.95 24.22 -5.54
CA ARG A 33 -1.56 22.98 -6.03
C ARG A 33 -0.59 22.14 -6.85
N LYS A 34 0.25 22.77 -7.70
CA LYS A 34 1.24 22.05 -8.51
C LYS A 34 2.28 21.35 -7.64
N GLU A 35 2.81 22.06 -6.65
CA GLU A 35 3.80 21.51 -5.72
C GLU A 35 3.24 20.35 -4.87
N ALA A 36 2.04 20.54 -4.33
CA ALA A 36 1.37 19.51 -3.56
C ALA A 36 0.99 18.28 -4.40
N LEU A 37 0.65 18.46 -5.70
CA LEU A 37 0.43 17.35 -6.63
C LEU A 37 1.73 16.58 -6.89
N ALA A 38 2.84 17.28 -7.12
CA ALA A 38 4.14 16.65 -7.30
C ALA A 38 4.58 15.86 -6.06
N GLN A 39 4.31 16.37 -4.86
CA GLN A 39 4.52 15.63 -3.61
C GLN A 39 3.63 14.39 -3.52
N HIS A 40 2.35 14.51 -3.87
CA HIS A 40 1.42 13.37 -3.89
C HIS A 40 1.91 12.25 -4.82
N GLN A 41 2.37 12.59 -6.02
CA GLN A 41 2.93 11.65 -6.98
C GLN A 41 4.16 10.93 -6.41
N ARG A 42 5.13 11.68 -5.89
CA ARG A 42 6.36 11.14 -5.29
C ARG A 42 6.07 10.21 -4.11
N HIS A 43 5.18 10.62 -3.21
CA HIS A 43 4.78 9.79 -2.07
C HIS A 43 4.05 8.51 -2.52
N GLY A 44 3.28 8.56 -3.61
CA GLY A 44 2.66 7.36 -4.21
C GLY A 44 3.70 6.33 -4.65
N GLU A 45 4.78 6.78 -5.31
CA GLU A 45 5.90 5.93 -5.71
C GLU A 45 6.61 5.30 -4.49
N TRP A 46 6.89 6.10 -3.48
CA TRP A 46 7.56 5.63 -2.28
C TRP A 46 6.69 4.65 -1.48
N LEU A 47 5.37 4.85 -1.45
CA LEU A 47 4.45 3.90 -0.84
C LEU A 47 4.47 2.54 -1.53
N LEU A 48 4.59 2.50 -2.87
CA LEU A 48 4.72 1.22 -3.59
C LEU A 48 5.98 0.47 -3.16
N TRP A 49 7.13 1.15 -3.13
CA TRP A 49 8.39 0.52 -2.71
C TRP A 49 8.38 0.13 -1.24
N ALA A 50 7.81 0.96 -0.36
CA ALA A 50 7.65 0.64 1.05
C ALA A 50 6.74 -0.58 1.26
N GLY A 51 5.64 -0.70 0.49
CA GLY A 51 4.76 -1.86 0.53
C GLY A 51 5.47 -3.15 0.07
N ILE A 52 6.25 -3.08 -1.01
CA ILE A 52 7.06 -4.21 -1.49
C ILE A 52 8.08 -4.62 -0.42
N SER A 53 8.78 -3.65 0.20
CA SER A 53 9.74 -3.93 1.25
C SER A 53 9.10 -4.57 2.48
N LEU A 54 7.91 -4.09 2.89
CA LEU A 54 7.14 -4.68 3.99
C LEU A 54 6.74 -6.13 3.72
N ALA A 55 6.29 -6.43 2.50
CA ALA A 55 5.96 -7.79 2.11
C ALA A 55 7.21 -8.68 2.09
N ALA A 56 8.34 -8.18 1.56
CA ALA A 56 9.60 -8.91 1.57
C ALA A 56 10.04 -9.25 3.00
N ILE A 57 9.98 -8.28 3.94
CA ILE A 57 10.28 -8.49 5.36
C ILE A 57 9.37 -9.58 5.95
N ALA A 58 8.07 -9.56 5.64
CA ALA A 58 7.13 -10.56 6.12
C ALA A 58 7.46 -11.97 5.60
N PHE A 59 7.77 -12.11 4.31
CA PHE A 59 8.15 -13.40 3.72
C PHE A 59 9.50 -13.90 4.24
N ILE A 60 10.49 -13.04 4.42
CA ILE A 60 11.77 -13.39 5.03
C ILE A 60 11.56 -13.89 6.47
N ALA A 61 10.75 -13.20 7.27
CA ALA A 61 10.45 -13.63 8.63
C ALA A 61 9.77 -15.01 8.66
N ARG A 62 8.88 -15.30 7.69
CA ARG A 62 8.25 -16.62 7.55
C ARG A 62 9.24 -17.72 7.13
N ALA A 63 10.16 -17.41 6.22
CA ALA A 63 11.22 -18.33 5.82
C ALA A 63 12.13 -18.68 7.00
N ILE A 64 12.53 -17.68 7.80
CA ILE A 64 13.32 -17.88 9.01
C ILE A 64 12.55 -18.74 10.03
N SER A 65 11.25 -18.47 10.23
CA SER A 65 10.41 -19.30 11.10
C SER A 65 10.33 -20.76 10.59
N GLY A 66 10.21 -20.97 9.28
CA GLY A 66 10.23 -22.31 8.69
C GLY A 66 11.53 -23.09 8.97
N ILE A 67 12.68 -22.42 8.89
CA ILE A 67 13.97 -23.01 9.25
C ILE A 67 14.02 -23.39 10.73
N ILE A 68 13.56 -22.49 11.61
CA ILE A 68 13.63 -22.71 13.08
C ILE A 68 12.66 -23.81 13.52
N ASP A 69 11.45 -23.84 12.96
CA ASP A 69 10.37 -24.70 13.43
C ASP A 69 10.40 -26.08 12.77
N ASN A 70 10.84 -26.18 11.52
CA ASN A 70 10.69 -27.39 10.68
C ASN A 70 11.97 -27.78 9.92
N ASP A 71 13.06 -27.09 10.13
CA ASP A 71 14.33 -27.27 9.40
C ASP A 71 14.20 -27.11 7.85
N ASP A 72 13.12 -26.40 7.42
CA ASP A 72 12.77 -26.17 6.02
C ASP A 72 12.24 -24.74 5.82
N TRP A 73 12.98 -23.93 5.06
CA TRP A 73 12.61 -22.53 4.78
C TRP A 73 11.32 -22.37 3.98
N THR A 74 10.88 -23.42 3.28
CA THR A 74 9.67 -23.37 2.44
C THR A 74 8.39 -23.68 3.21
N SER A 75 8.48 -24.40 4.33
CA SER A 75 7.36 -24.93 5.08
C SER A 75 6.34 -23.88 5.52
N ASN A 76 6.81 -22.69 5.86
CA ASN A 76 5.97 -21.58 6.32
C ASN A 76 5.74 -20.47 5.28
N LEU A 77 6.24 -20.60 4.03
CA LEU A 77 6.13 -19.54 3.02
C LEU A 77 4.70 -19.26 2.57
N LEU A 78 3.90 -20.31 2.38
CA LEU A 78 2.51 -20.13 1.95
C LEU A 78 1.68 -19.51 3.07
N PRO A 79 0.93 -18.44 2.79
CA PRO A 79 0.02 -17.89 3.76
C PRO A 79 -1.04 -18.92 4.17
N GLN A 80 -1.27 -19.08 5.48
CA GLN A 80 -2.25 -20.02 6.02
C GLN A 80 -3.52 -19.34 6.54
N ASN A 81 -3.59 -18.01 6.42
CA ASN A 81 -4.69 -17.22 6.95
C ASN A 81 -5.03 -16.02 6.03
N ILE A 82 -6.19 -15.41 6.24
CA ILE A 82 -6.71 -14.32 5.42
C ILE A 82 -5.78 -13.09 5.44
N HIS A 83 -5.15 -12.77 6.59
CA HIS A 83 -4.17 -11.70 6.68
C HIS A 83 -3.00 -11.93 5.71
N GLY A 84 -2.43 -13.13 5.71
CA GLY A 84 -1.32 -13.46 4.83
C GLY A 84 -1.67 -13.39 3.34
N PHE A 85 -2.87 -13.84 2.94
CA PHE A 85 -3.32 -13.76 1.54
C PHE A 85 -3.67 -12.34 1.11
N SER A 86 -4.24 -11.52 1.99
CA SER A 86 -4.65 -10.15 1.66
C SER A 86 -3.46 -9.21 1.41
N GLY A 87 -2.27 -9.50 1.95
CA GLY A 87 -1.05 -8.73 1.72
C GLY A 87 -0.63 -8.66 0.26
N PRO A 88 -0.37 -9.80 -0.44
CA PRO A 88 -0.08 -9.82 -1.87
C PRO A 88 -1.18 -9.19 -2.73
N ILE A 89 -2.46 -9.39 -2.42
CA ILE A 89 -3.59 -8.76 -3.12
C ILE A 89 -3.51 -7.24 -2.93
N GLY A 90 -3.19 -6.77 -1.72
CA GLY A 90 -2.98 -5.35 -1.43
C GLY A 90 -1.84 -4.74 -2.25
N LEU A 91 -0.73 -5.45 -2.44
CA LEU A 91 0.37 -4.99 -3.30
C LEU A 91 -0.05 -4.86 -4.77
N ILE A 92 -0.82 -5.81 -5.28
CA ILE A 92 -1.36 -5.74 -6.65
C ILE A 92 -2.27 -4.52 -6.80
N LEU A 93 -3.16 -4.27 -5.84
CA LEU A 93 -4.01 -3.08 -5.85
C LEU A 93 -3.20 -1.79 -5.75
N LEU A 94 -2.19 -1.73 -4.90
CA LEU A 94 -1.32 -0.57 -4.75
C LEU A 94 -0.56 -0.30 -6.06
N TRP A 95 -0.08 -1.34 -6.74
CA TRP A 95 0.52 -1.20 -8.07
C TRP A 95 -0.47 -0.60 -9.09
N PHE A 96 -1.73 -1.04 -9.11
CA PHE A 96 -2.76 -0.44 -9.96
C PHE A 96 -3.03 1.02 -9.60
N VAL A 97 -3.09 1.37 -8.32
CA VAL A 97 -3.24 2.76 -7.86
C VAL A 97 -2.12 3.62 -8.42
N VAL A 98 -0.86 3.19 -8.27
CA VAL A 98 0.30 3.94 -8.78
C VAL A 98 0.30 3.98 -10.31
N LYS A 99 0.02 2.87 -10.99
CA LYS A 99 -0.09 2.80 -12.45
C LYS A 99 -1.09 3.80 -13.02
N TYR A 100 -2.30 3.86 -12.45
CA TYR A 100 -3.31 4.82 -12.91
C TYR A 100 -2.99 6.26 -12.50
N GLY A 101 -2.31 6.45 -11.38
CA GLY A 101 -1.77 7.75 -10.97
C GLY A 101 -0.76 8.29 -11.97
N ARG A 102 0.24 7.47 -12.38
CA ARG A 102 1.23 7.81 -13.42
C ARG A 102 0.55 8.16 -14.74
N LYS A 103 -0.42 7.34 -15.15
CA LYS A 103 -1.14 7.57 -16.41
C LYS A 103 -1.96 8.86 -16.39
N THR A 104 -2.54 9.20 -15.23
CA THR A 104 -3.23 10.49 -15.04
C THR A 104 -2.25 11.67 -15.15
N ALA A 105 -1.07 11.55 -14.53
CA ALA A 105 -0.03 12.58 -14.60
C ALA A 105 0.46 12.79 -16.04
N GLN A 106 0.78 11.71 -16.75
CA GLN A 106 1.20 11.74 -18.14
C GLN A 106 0.19 12.46 -19.05
N ARG A 107 -1.10 12.11 -18.95
CA ARG A 107 -2.13 12.77 -19.75
C ARG A 107 -2.29 14.26 -19.44
N ILE A 108 -2.09 14.66 -18.19
CA ILE A 108 -2.06 16.10 -17.83
C ILE A 108 -0.90 16.81 -18.51
N GLU A 109 0.30 16.22 -18.56
CA GLU A 109 1.48 16.77 -19.22
C GLU A 109 1.30 16.87 -20.73
N GLU A 110 0.62 15.88 -21.34
CA GLU A 110 0.31 15.83 -22.77
C GLU A 110 -0.89 16.72 -23.17
N ASN A 111 -1.52 17.42 -22.23
CA ASN A 111 -2.76 18.19 -22.42
C ASN A 111 -3.94 17.36 -22.96
N GLU A 112 -3.98 16.07 -22.64
CA GLU A 112 -5.04 15.15 -23.01
C GLU A 112 -6.11 15.02 -21.92
N SER A 113 -7.27 14.43 -22.29
CA SER A 113 -8.32 14.10 -21.32
C SER A 113 -7.86 12.98 -20.38
N PHE A 114 -7.90 13.24 -19.08
CA PHE A 114 -7.48 12.31 -18.02
C PHE A 114 -8.62 11.81 -17.13
N ALA A 115 -9.87 12.10 -17.48
CA ALA A 115 -11.04 11.81 -16.66
C ALA A 115 -11.18 10.30 -16.37
N VAL A 116 -10.92 9.45 -17.35
CA VAL A 116 -11.03 7.98 -17.23
C VAL A 116 -9.96 7.44 -16.28
N GLU A 117 -8.70 7.82 -16.47
CA GLU A 117 -7.57 7.37 -15.65
C GLU A 117 -7.71 7.85 -14.21
N ARG A 118 -8.12 9.11 -14.01
CA ARG A 118 -8.42 9.67 -12.69
C ARG A 118 -9.54 8.91 -11.98
N THR A 119 -10.59 8.50 -12.71
CA THR A 119 -11.69 7.70 -12.13
C THR A 119 -11.19 6.32 -11.72
N LYS A 120 -10.39 5.64 -12.58
CA LYS A 120 -9.77 4.34 -12.26
C LYS A 120 -8.84 4.44 -11.06
N HIS A 121 -7.99 5.48 -11.00
CA HIS A 121 -7.14 5.75 -9.85
C HIS A 121 -7.95 5.93 -8.55
N GLY A 122 -9.02 6.71 -8.60
CA GLY A 122 -9.90 6.93 -7.45
C GLY A 122 -10.55 5.65 -6.95
N ARG A 123 -11.14 4.85 -7.85
CA ARG A 123 -11.77 3.55 -7.49
C ARG A 123 -10.75 2.55 -6.93
N ALA A 124 -9.59 2.44 -7.56
CA ALA A 124 -8.52 1.56 -7.07
C ALA A 124 -8.04 2.01 -5.68
N SER A 125 -7.95 3.32 -5.42
CA SER A 125 -7.59 3.87 -4.11
C SER A 125 -8.66 3.58 -3.05
N ASP A 126 -9.94 3.66 -3.39
CA ASP A 126 -11.05 3.35 -2.47
C ASP A 126 -11.03 1.86 -2.09
N MET A 127 -10.83 0.96 -3.07
CA MET A 127 -10.68 -0.49 -2.84
C MET A 127 -9.43 -0.80 -2.00
N MET A 128 -8.31 -0.13 -2.30
CA MET A 128 -7.05 -0.28 -1.56
C MET A 128 -7.24 0.12 -0.09
N MET A 129 -7.91 1.23 0.20
CA MET A 129 -8.17 1.67 1.56
C MET A 129 -9.03 0.66 2.32
N ALA A 130 -10.11 0.15 1.72
CA ALA A 130 -10.95 -0.87 2.34
C ALA A 130 -10.15 -2.14 2.67
N LEU A 131 -9.35 -2.63 1.71
CA LEU A 131 -8.53 -3.83 1.91
C LEU A 131 -7.46 -3.63 2.98
N VAL A 132 -6.77 -2.49 2.99
CA VAL A 132 -5.73 -2.18 3.98
C VAL A 132 -6.30 -2.10 5.39
N MET A 133 -7.48 -1.51 5.57
CA MET A 133 -8.14 -1.47 6.88
C MET A 133 -8.48 -2.87 7.39
N ILE A 134 -9.02 -3.74 6.52
CA ILE A 134 -9.30 -5.15 6.85
C ILE A 134 -7.98 -5.89 7.16
N HIS A 135 -6.97 -5.73 6.32
CA HIS A 135 -5.67 -6.37 6.50
C HIS A 135 -4.99 -5.95 7.82
N ALA A 136 -4.99 -4.65 8.13
CA ALA A 136 -4.42 -4.12 9.36
C ALA A 136 -5.17 -4.63 10.60
N PHE A 137 -6.51 -4.67 10.55
CA PHE A 137 -7.34 -5.20 11.63
C PHE A 137 -7.04 -6.69 11.88
N LEU A 138 -6.98 -7.51 10.83
CA LEU A 138 -6.63 -8.92 10.94
C LEU A 138 -5.19 -9.10 11.47
N GLY A 139 -4.23 -8.30 11.01
CA GLY A 139 -2.86 -8.31 11.50
C GLY A 139 -2.77 -7.98 12.98
N LEU A 140 -3.57 -7.02 13.45
CA LEU A 140 -3.66 -6.69 14.87
C LEU A 140 -4.17 -7.88 15.70
N ILE A 141 -5.26 -8.53 15.26
CA ILE A 141 -5.80 -9.73 15.93
C ILE A 141 -4.73 -10.82 16.01
N TYR A 142 -4.06 -11.15 14.90
CA TYR A 142 -3.01 -12.18 14.90
C TYR A 142 -1.81 -11.81 15.76
N THR A 143 -1.45 -10.53 15.86
CA THR A 143 -0.38 -10.08 16.75
C THR A 143 -0.70 -10.41 18.21
N PHE A 144 -1.94 -10.19 18.65
CA PHE A 144 -2.36 -10.52 20.03
C PHE A 144 -2.56 -12.00 20.29
N GLN A 145 -2.73 -12.83 19.27
CA GLN A 145 -2.80 -14.29 19.43
C GLN A 145 -1.43 -14.95 19.62
N VAL A 146 -0.35 -14.24 19.25
CA VAL A 146 1.03 -14.76 19.30
C VAL A 146 1.81 -14.23 20.51
N ILE A 147 1.30 -13.18 21.18
CA ILE A 147 1.85 -12.63 22.42
C ILE A 147 1.17 -13.28 23.63
#